data_f11b5a493502aec3dafe6ca8c32aa492
#
_entry.id   f11b5a493502aec3dafe6ca8c32aa492
#
_cell.length_a   1.000
_cell.length_b   1.000
_cell.length_c   1.000
_cell.angle_alpha   90.00
_cell.angle_beta   90.00
_cell.angle_gamma   90.00
#
_symmetry.space_group_name_H-M   'P 1'
#
loop_
_entity.id
_entity.type
_entity.pdbx_description
1 polymer ?
#
loop_
_entity_poly.entity_id
_entity_poly.type
_entity_poly.pdbx_seq_one_letter_code
_entity_poly.pdbx_strand_id
1 'polypeptide(L)'
;MAYASFFIISALFFFQVWINLDIFPVVWPDEVLFFSPSLSFATEGHLKTNVLNGLIPGMESKTLWMPPVYFLFSGFALSVFPDSLTTIRIANAFIVYLTGLGFYILLRRQSISKFASQIALASLLWEPLLFRFGTAARMEGLTAFFFILSLLFATNKKTTNFWSPLLAGVSLSLSSLSHPIGASFGLVTLFLIWRNFGIKSFPWFILGGILPILCWLYYIHPNWDWFEIQFGAQLTRKRNLLQTFTLMDKLKVFSFGFGFSKVRLLVIAIEIASLIFVTLQSFKKFKTLNQKWIVFWIWILSVLLSLYTSSEGWYVFHILFPLAFGMALLYETKNYHTKLAFFGILLSLSSLLYTNQIHWFQTDSKKILESHFQHLEMSLKNSKFVYLQALPDPYFDLRKKRPDLNILEFIPGELDIPSDAYVKTIQSRDSFVFYDDQLINHVIKDIIKNSSWNREEWEIPVPNNHWLHYKTIVYTKK
;
A
#
# COMPACT_ATOMS: atom_id res chain seq x y z
N MET A 1 22.62 -26.07 4.72
CA MET A 1 22.67 -24.60 4.95
C MET A 1 21.58 -23.84 4.17
N ALA A 2 21.43 -23.99 2.87
CA ALA A 2 20.54 -23.13 2.06
C ALA A 2 19.04 -23.29 2.34
N TYR A 3 18.56 -24.45 2.77
CA TYR A 3 17.17 -24.66 3.18
C TYR A 3 16.92 -24.12 4.58
N ALA A 4 17.91 -24.21 5.47
CA ALA A 4 17.80 -23.68 6.81
C ALA A 4 17.70 -22.14 6.82
N SER A 5 18.51 -21.43 6.01
CA SER A 5 18.40 -19.97 5.90
C SER A 5 17.05 -19.53 5.33
N PHE A 6 16.54 -20.26 4.33
CA PHE A 6 15.23 -19.95 3.78
C PHE A 6 14.11 -20.16 4.80
N PHE A 7 14.18 -21.25 5.56
CA PHE A 7 13.23 -21.53 6.64
C PHE A 7 13.26 -20.43 7.71
N ILE A 8 14.47 -20.00 8.13
CA ILE A 8 14.63 -18.92 9.12
C ILE A 8 14.02 -17.61 8.62
N ILE A 9 14.29 -17.24 7.36
CA ILE A 9 13.73 -16.02 6.76
C ILE A 9 12.19 -16.04 6.80
N SER A 10 11.60 -17.17 6.39
CA SER A 10 10.16 -17.36 6.37
C SER A 10 9.56 -17.36 7.78
N ALA A 11 10.17 -18.11 8.70
CA ALA A 11 9.70 -18.20 10.07
C ALA A 11 9.69 -16.86 10.79
N LEU A 12 10.74 -16.06 10.62
CA LEU A 12 10.82 -14.71 11.19
C LEU A 12 9.78 -13.75 10.57
N PHE A 13 9.54 -13.84 9.26
CA PHE A 13 8.48 -13.05 8.63
C PHE A 13 7.11 -13.37 9.21
N PHE A 14 6.72 -14.66 9.27
CA PHE A 14 5.42 -15.07 9.82
C PHE A 14 5.31 -14.84 11.32
N PHE A 15 6.41 -14.93 12.05
CA PHE A 15 6.43 -14.56 13.46
C PHE A 15 6.12 -13.06 13.65
N GLN A 16 6.71 -12.18 12.84
CA GLN A 16 6.37 -10.74 12.85
C GLN A 16 4.90 -10.50 12.52
N VAL A 17 4.37 -11.21 11.52
CA VAL A 17 2.94 -11.14 11.18
C VAL A 17 2.10 -11.51 12.39
N TRP A 18 2.39 -12.65 13.00
CA TRP A 18 1.64 -13.18 14.13
C TRP A 18 1.54 -12.23 15.33
N ILE A 19 2.67 -11.64 15.73
CA ILE A 19 2.70 -10.77 16.92
C ILE A 19 2.10 -9.38 16.70
N ASN A 20 1.98 -8.93 15.47
CA ASN A 20 1.58 -7.55 15.16
C ASN A 20 0.21 -7.43 14.51
N LEU A 21 -0.38 -8.52 14.06
CA LEU A 21 -1.52 -8.55 13.14
C LEU A 21 -2.72 -7.69 13.57
N ASP A 22 -3.01 -7.66 14.88
CA ASP A 22 -4.16 -6.94 15.45
C ASP A 22 -3.81 -5.51 15.92
N ILE A 23 -2.52 -5.18 16.01
CA ILE A 23 -2.07 -3.96 16.68
C ILE A 23 -1.38 -3.01 15.70
N PHE A 24 -0.53 -3.56 14.83
CA PHE A 24 0.31 -2.77 13.93
C PHE A 24 0.22 -3.26 12.48
N PRO A 25 0.10 -2.33 11.52
CA PRO A 25 -0.08 -0.89 11.68
C PRO A 25 -1.40 -0.55 12.40
N VAL A 26 -1.48 0.64 13.00
CA VAL A 26 -2.77 1.15 13.48
C VAL A 26 -3.76 1.14 12.33
N VAL A 27 -5.02 0.92 12.63
CA VAL A 27 -6.07 0.95 11.59
C VAL A 27 -6.16 2.37 11.03
N TRP A 28 -6.00 2.47 9.72
CA TRP A 28 -6.18 3.71 8.96
C TRP A 28 -7.54 3.71 8.29
N PRO A 29 -8.17 4.86 8.09
CA PRO A 29 -9.42 4.95 7.35
C PRO A 29 -9.38 4.32 5.96
N ASP A 30 -8.22 4.38 5.27
CA ASP A 30 -8.05 3.68 3.99
C ASP A 30 -8.33 2.18 4.09
N GLU A 31 -7.98 1.51 5.20
CA GLU A 31 -8.28 0.08 5.37
C GLU A 31 -9.79 -0.18 5.42
N VAL A 32 -10.54 0.75 6.02
CA VAL A 32 -12.01 0.69 6.07
C VAL A 32 -12.60 0.93 4.68
N LEU A 33 -12.07 1.92 3.94
CA LEU A 33 -12.50 2.23 2.58
C LEU A 33 -12.27 1.06 1.62
N PHE A 34 -11.20 0.27 1.79
CA PHE A 34 -10.92 -0.91 0.97
C PHE A 34 -11.67 -2.15 1.49
N PHE A 35 -11.88 -2.25 2.79
CA PHE A 35 -12.66 -3.32 3.39
C PHE A 35 -14.13 -3.28 2.96
N SER A 36 -14.75 -2.11 2.93
CA SER A 36 -16.18 -1.94 2.66
C SER A 36 -16.64 -2.57 1.32
N PRO A 37 -16.02 -2.28 0.16
CA PRO A 37 -16.40 -2.93 -1.10
C PRO A 37 -16.04 -4.42 -1.12
N SER A 38 -14.97 -4.83 -0.44
CA SER A 38 -14.58 -6.24 -0.33
C SER A 38 -15.60 -7.05 0.45
N LEU A 39 -16.10 -6.49 1.57
CA LEU A 39 -17.16 -7.10 2.36
C LEU A 39 -18.48 -7.20 1.58
N SER A 40 -18.87 -6.11 0.92
CA SER A 40 -20.09 -6.10 0.10
C SER A 40 -20.03 -7.16 -1.00
N PHE A 41 -18.85 -7.34 -1.62
CA PHE A 41 -18.66 -8.43 -2.58
C PHE A 41 -18.80 -9.82 -1.93
N ALA A 42 -18.22 -10.02 -0.75
CA ALA A 42 -18.28 -11.30 -0.03
C ALA A 42 -19.70 -11.67 0.39
N THR A 43 -20.53 -10.69 0.77
CA THR A 43 -21.87 -10.91 1.32
C THR A 43 -22.99 -10.80 0.29
N GLU A 44 -22.83 -9.94 -0.72
CA GLU A 44 -23.88 -9.60 -1.67
C GLU A 44 -23.52 -9.91 -3.14
N GLY A 45 -22.25 -10.24 -3.42
CA GLY A 45 -21.75 -10.45 -4.78
C GLY A 45 -21.54 -9.17 -5.59
N HIS A 46 -21.62 -7.99 -4.95
CA HIS A 46 -21.50 -6.69 -5.60
C HIS A 46 -20.47 -5.80 -4.89
N LEU A 47 -19.70 -5.02 -5.65
CA LEU A 47 -18.76 -4.06 -5.10
C LEU A 47 -19.49 -2.74 -4.76
N LYS A 48 -19.72 -2.47 -3.48
CA LYS A 48 -20.32 -1.24 -2.95
C LYS A 48 -19.45 -0.68 -1.82
N THR A 49 -19.30 0.64 -1.76
CA THR A 49 -18.57 1.30 -0.67
C THR A 49 -19.57 1.89 0.33
N ASN A 50 -20.19 1.02 1.13
CA ASN A 50 -21.27 1.39 2.04
C ASN A 50 -20.88 2.48 3.06
N VAL A 51 -19.62 2.53 3.46
CA VAL A 51 -19.10 3.58 4.38
C VAL A 51 -19.01 4.97 3.74
N LEU A 52 -19.25 5.10 2.43
CA LEU A 52 -19.35 6.37 1.71
C LEU A 52 -20.77 6.62 1.16
N ASN A 53 -21.76 5.85 1.63
CA ASN A 53 -23.14 5.99 1.18
C ASN A 53 -23.67 7.42 1.40
N GLY A 54 -24.19 8.02 0.34
CA GLY A 54 -24.71 9.38 0.35
C GLY A 54 -23.64 10.49 0.38
N LEU A 55 -22.36 10.15 0.55
CA LEU A 55 -21.27 11.12 0.48
C LEU A 55 -20.77 11.33 -0.95
N ILE A 56 -20.73 10.26 -1.73
CA ILE A 56 -20.36 10.28 -3.15
C ILE A 56 -21.41 9.55 -3.95
N PRO A 57 -21.93 10.14 -5.04
CA PRO A 57 -23.00 9.51 -5.84
C PRO A 57 -22.64 8.11 -6.34
N GLY A 58 -23.56 7.18 -6.17
CA GLY A 58 -23.46 5.80 -6.66
C GLY A 58 -22.63 4.83 -5.81
N MET A 59 -21.99 5.28 -4.74
CA MET A 59 -21.14 4.41 -3.87
C MET A 59 -21.97 3.32 -3.17
N GLU A 60 -23.24 3.60 -2.87
CA GLU A 60 -24.19 2.65 -2.31
C GLU A 60 -24.61 1.54 -3.28
N SER A 61 -24.33 1.72 -4.55
CA SER A 61 -24.73 0.77 -5.61
C SER A 61 -23.53 0.13 -6.27
N LYS A 62 -22.47 0.90 -6.53
CA LYS A 62 -21.30 0.41 -7.29
C LYS A 62 -20.02 1.19 -6.97
N THR A 63 -18.98 0.46 -6.63
CA THR A 63 -17.62 1.01 -6.42
C THR A 63 -16.90 1.15 -7.74
N LEU A 64 -16.60 2.39 -8.14
CA LEU A 64 -15.89 2.73 -9.37
C LEU A 64 -14.71 3.68 -9.16
N TRP A 65 -14.47 4.12 -7.93
CA TRP A 65 -13.41 5.07 -7.59
C TRP A 65 -11.99 4.49 -7.66
N MET A 66 -11.88 3.17 -7.66
CA MET A 66 -10.65 2.41 -7.81
C MET A 66 -10.87 1.16 -8.66
N PRO A 67 -9.83 0.63 -9.34
CA PRO A 67 -9.93 -0.63 -10.07
C PRO A 67 -10.24 -1.82 -9.15
N PRO A 68 -10.93 -2.87 -9.65
CA PRO A 68 -11.62 -3.85 -8.80
C PRO A 68 -10.76 -5.00 -8.26
N VAL A 69 -9.56 -5.25 -8.80
CA VAL A 69 -8.82 -6.51 -8.56
C VAL A 69 -8.51 -6.71 -7.07
N TYR A 70 -8.13 -5.65 -6.36
CA TYR A 70 -7.88 -5.75 -4.93
C TYR A 70 -9.15 -6.09 -4.13
N PHE A 71 -10.27 -5.43 -4.46
CA PHE A 71 -11.55 -5.68 -3.78
C PHE A 71 -12.06 -7.10 -4.01
N LEU A 72 -11.89 -7.63 -5.22
CA LEU A 72 -12.25 -9.01 -5.55
C LEU A 72 -11.37 -10.01 -4.78
N PHE A 73 -10.06 -9.77 -4.71
CA PHE A 73 -9.13 -10.60 -3.94
C PHE A 73 -9.49 -10.62 -2.46
N SER A 74 -9.65 -9.44 -1.85
CA SER A 74 -9.98 -9.31 -0.42
C SER A 74 -11.38 -9.83 -0.13
N GLY A 75 -12.34 -9.57 -1.02
CA GLY A 75 -13.71 -10.09 -0.89
C GLY A 75 -13.76 -11.61 -1.00
N PHE A 76 -12.97 -12.23 -1.88
CA PHE A 76 -12.83 -13.68 -1.91
C PHE A 76 -12.28 -14.22 -0.58
N ALA A 77 -11.27 -13.56 0.00
CA ALA A 77 -10.75 -13.97 1.31
C ALA A 77 -11.85 -13.90 2.40
N LEU A 78 -12.66 -12.82 2.41
CA LEU A 78 -13.77 -12.65 3.36
C LEU A 78 -14.94 -13.63 3.11
N SER A 79 -15.14 -14.12 1.89
CA SER A 79 -16.19 -15.13 1.62
C SER A 79 -15.83 -16.53 2.12
N VAL A 80 -14.53 -16.81 2.33
CA VAL A 80 -14.02 -18.12 2.76
C VAL A 80 -13.67 -18.14 4.26
N PHE A 81 -13.24 -17.00 4.81
CA PHE A 81 -12.76 -16.85 6.19
C PHE A 81 -13.63 -15.82 6.95
N PRO A 82 -13.49 -15.74 8.28
CA PRO A 82 -14.26 -14.79 9.09
C PRO A 82 -14.18 -13.35 8.57
N ASP A 83 -15.31 -12.66 8.61
CA ASP A 83 -15.45 -11.24 8.27
C ASP A 83 -14.72 -10.35 9.29
N SER A 84 -13.43 -10.13 9.03
CA SER A 84 -12.57 -9.34 9.92
C SER A 84 -11.42 -8.67 9.16
N LEU A 85 -10.91 -7.57 9.73
CA LEU A 85 -9.69 -6.93 9.26
C LEU A 85 -8.50 -7.91 9.29
N THR A 86 -8.42 -8.74 10.34
CA THR A 86 -7.38 -9.76 10.52
C THR A 86 -7.32 -10.71 9.32
N THR A 87 -8.46 -11.15 8.79
CA THR A 87 -8.54 -11.98 7.58
C THR A 87 -7.85 -11.33 6.38
N ILE A 88 -8.15 -10.05 6.11
CA ILE A 88 -7.53 -9.34 4.97
C ILE A 88 -6.03 -9.14 5.23
N ARG A 89 -5.63 -8.78 6.44
CA ARG A 89 -4.21 -8.59 6.78
C ARG A 89 -3.42 -9.89 6.64
N ILE A 90 -3.98 -11.04 7.02
CA ILE A 90 -3.35 -12.37 6.79
C ILE A 90 -3.24 -12.65 5.28
N ALA A 91 -4.31 -12.43 4.52
CA ALA A 91 -4.29 -12.63 3.07
C ALA A 91 -3.22 -11.74 2.39
N ASN A 92 -3.13 -10.47 2.78
CA ASN A 92 -2.10 -9.55 2.30
C ASN A 92 -0.69 -10.02 2.70
N ALA A 93 -0.48 -10.42 3.95
CA ALA A 93 0.82 -10.93 4.39
C ALA A 93 1.26 -12.16 3.58
N PHE A 94 0.32 -13.05 3.27
CA PHE A 94 0.60 -14.21 2.41
C PHE A 94 0.98 -13.80 0.99
N ILE A 95 0.27 -12.83 0.39
CA ILE A 95 0.60 -12.28 -0.95
C ILE A 95 1.98 -11.60 -0.94
N VAL A 96 2.30 -10.84 0.10
CA VAL A 96 3.63 -10.20 0.26
C VAL A 96 4.72 -11.25 0.36
N TYR A 97 4.48 -12.33 1.11
CA TYR A 97 5.42 -13.46 1.18
C TYR A 97 5.62 -14.11 -0.20
N LEU A 98 4.54 -14.43 -0.92
CA LEU A 98 4.62 -14.97 -2.28
C LEU A 98 5.34 -14.01 -3.25
N THR A 99 5.13 -12.70 -3.08
CA THR A 99 5.86 -11.66 -3.84
C THR A 99 7.36 -11.75 -3.57
N GLY A 100 7.76 -11.89 -2.30
CA GLY A 100 9.15 -12.11 -1.90
C GLY A 100 9.74 -13.38 -2.53
N LEU A 101 9.00 -14.49 -2.54
CA LEU A 101 9.43 -15.72 -3.20
C LEU A 101 9.59 -15.55 -4.72
N GLY A 102 8.63 -14.89 -5.36
CA GLY A 102 8.71 -14.54 -6.77
C GLY A 102 9.92 -13.66 -7.07
N PHE A 103 10.19 -12.67 -6.21
CA PHE A 103 11.37 -11.83 -6.30
C PHE A 103 12.68 -12.62 -6.17
N TYR A 104 12.77 -13.54 -5.22
CA TYR A 104 13.92 -14.45 -5.09
C TYR A 104 14.12 -15.25 -6.40
N ILE A 105 13.07 -15.85 -6.96
CA ILE A 105 13.14 -16.57 -8.23
C ILE A 105 13.60 -15.67 -9.37
N LEU A 106 13.11 -14.43 -9.42
CA LEU A 106 13.52 -13.42 -10.41
C LEU A 106 15.03 -13.15 -10.33
N LEU A 107 15.56 -12.92 -9.12
CA LEU A 107 17.00 -12.73 -8.91
C LEU A 107 17.81 -13.94 -9.40
N ARG A 108 17.35 -15.16 -9.12
CA ARG A 108 18.00 -16.38 -9.59
C ARG A 108 17.99 -16.50 -11.12
N ARG A 109 16.89 -16.10 -11.77
CA ARG A 109 16.80 -16.05 -13.25
C ARG A 109 17.72 -14.98 -13.85
N GLN A 110 17.98 -13.92 -13.11
CA GLN A 110 18.99 -12.90 -13.49
C GLN A 110 20.43 -13.33 -13.19
N SER A 111 20.67 -14.61 -12.87
CA SER A 111 21.99 -15.16 -12.55
C SER A 111 22.68 -14.45 -11.38
N ILE A 112 21.89 -14.00 -10.39
CA ILE A 112 22.40 -13.57 -9.08
C ILE A 112 22.71 -14.83 -8.26
N SER A 113 23.81 -14.85 -7.49
CA SER A 113 24.18 -15.99 -6.66
C SER A 113 23.09 -16.32 -5.65
N LYS A 114 23.04 -17.59 -5.20
CA LYS A 114 22.02 -18.05 -4.26
C LYS A 114 22.07 -17.25 -2.95
N PHE A 115 23.26 -17.01 -2.45
CA PHE A 115 23.45 -16.29 -1.20
C PHE A 115 23.04 -14.82 -1.33
N ALA A 116 23.43 -14.09 -2.37
CA ALA A 116 23.01 -12.73 -2.63
C ALA A 116 21.48 -12.61 -2.76
N SER A 117 20.85 -13.60 -3.45
CA SER A 117 19.39 -13.64 -3.57
C SER A 117 18.69 -13.89 -2.24
N GLN A 118 19.27 -14.70 -1.34
CA GLN A 118 18.72 -14.94 0.01
C GLN A 118 18.86 -13.69 0.90
N ILE A 119 19.99 -12.98 0.82
CA ILE A 119 20.17 -11.72 1.53
C ILE A 119 19.15 -10.68 1.06
N ALA A 120 18.98 -10.53 -0.25
CA ALA A 120 17.99 -9.61 -0.79
C ALA A 120 16.55 -9.97 -0.36
N LEU A 121 16.22 -11.27 -0.33
CA LEU A 121 14.95 -11.75 0.19
C LEU A 121 14.77 -11.42 1.67
N ALA A 122 15.78 -11.66 2.49
CA ALA A 122 15.77 -11.34 3.91
C ALA A 122 15.61 -9.84 4.14
N SER A 123 16.41 -9.02 3.42
CA SER A 123 16.33 -7.56 3.49
C SER A 123 14.94 -7.04 3.13
N LEU A 124 14.27 -7.68 2.17
CA LEU A 124 12.93 -7.30 1.74
C LEU A 124 11.89 -7.74 2.76
N LEU A 125 11.84 -9.02 3.14
CA LEU A 125 10.79 -9.55 4.03
C LEU A 125 10.89 -9.05 5.48
N TRP A 126 12.07 -8.67 5.92
CA TRP A 126 12.28 -8.11 7.27
C TRP A 126 12.20 -6.58 7.29
N GLU A 127 11.97 -5.97 6.14
CA GLU A 127 11.85 -4.54 6.01
C GLU A 127 10.57 -4.02 6.70
N PRO A 128 10.67 -3.17 7.73
CA PRO A 128 9.50 -2.68 8.49
C PRO A 128 8.44 -2.00 7.62
N LEU A 129 8.86 -1.31 6.55
CA LEU A 129 7.90 -0.66 5.66
C LEU A 129 7.19 -1.67 4.76
N LEU A 130 7.88 -2.74 4.33
CA LEU A 130 7.22 -3.83 3.62
C LEU A 130 6.15 -4.45 4.50
N PHE A 131 6.46 -4.69 5.77
CA PHE A 131 5.51 -5.17 6.75
C PHE A 131 4.35 -4.17 6.92
N ARG A 132 4.64 -2.91 7.28
CA ARG A 132 3.64 -1.89 7.57
C ARG A 132 2.65 -1.68 6.43
N PHE A 133 3.14 -1.53 5.19
CA PHE A 133 2.29 -1.21 4.04
C PHE A 133 1.82 -2.44 3.28
N GLY A 134 2.55 -3.53 3.34
CA GLY A 134 2.22 -4.76 2.64
C GLY A 134 1.22 -5.64 3.38
N THR A 135 1.19 -5.60 4.73
CA THR A 135 0.23 -6.40 5.52
C THR A 135 -1.06 -5.64 5.85
N ALA A 136 -1.06 -4.32 5.83
CA ALA A 136 -2.27 -3.53 5.96
C ALA A 136 -3.32 -3.94 4.92
N ALA A 137 -4.61 -3.70 5.19
CA ALA A 137 -5.70 -3.99 4.25
C ALA A 137 -5.67 -2.98 3.08
N ARG A 138 -4.59 -3.04 2.28
CA ARG A 138 -4.26 -2.13 1.19
C ARG A 138 -3.74 -2.89 -0.02
N MET A 139 -3.77 -2.25 -1.17
CA MET A 139 -3.54 -2.88 -2.48
C MET A 139 -2.07 -3.00 -2.90
N GLU A 140 -1.12 -2.39 -2.17
CA GLU A 140 0.30 -2.33 -2.57
C GLU A 140 0.93 -3.71 -2.71
N GLY A 141 0.64 -4.63 -1.78
CA GLY A 141 1.16 -6.01 -1.80
C GLY A 141 0.70 -6.77 -3.04
N LEU A 142 -0.59 -6.70 -3.37
CA LEU A 142 -1.15 -7.39 -4.54
C LEU A 142 -0.65 -6.77 -5.85
N THR A 143 -0.50 -5.45 -5.91
CA THR A 143 0.10 -4.74 -7.06
C THR A 143 1.51 -5.23 -7.32
N ALA A 144 2.34 -5.32 -6.28
CA ALA A 144 3.71 -5.83 -6.40
C ALA A 144 3.74 -7.32 -6.79
N PHE A 145 2.81 -8.14 -6.27
CA PHE A 145 2.71 -9.55 -6.61
C PHE A 145 2.50 -9.75 -8.12
N PHE A 146 1.50 -9.10 -8.69
CA PHE A 146 1.23 -9.22 -10.11
C PHE A 146 2.35 -8.61 -10.97
N PHE A 147 2.97 -7.53 -10.50
CA PHE A 147 4.14 -6.98 -11.18
C PHE A 147 5.32 -7.97 -11.18
N ILE A 148 5.65 -8.60 -10.05
CA ILE A 148 6.71 -9.62 -9.99
C ILE A 148 6.37 -10.83 -10.87
N LEU A 149 5.11 -11.27 -10.92
CA LEU A 149 4.67 -12.30 -11.86
C LEU A 149 4.90 -11.88 -13.32
N SER A 150 4.60 -10.64 -13.66
CA SER A 150 4.87 -10.08 -14.99
C SER A 150 6.35 -10.17 -15.35
N LEU A 151 7.26 -9.83 -14.43
CA LEU A 151 8.70 -9.95 -14.61
C LEU A 151 9.15 -11.44 -14.72
N LEU A 152 8.54 -12.33 -13.95
CA LEU A 152 8.82 -13.75 -14.02
C LEU A 152 8.45 -14.33 -15.40
N PHE A 153 7.30 -13.96 -15.95
CA PHE A 153 6.94 -14.36 -17.31
C PHE A 153 7.86 -13.70 -18.34
N ALA A 154 8.16 -12.42 -18.21
CA ALA A 154 9.06 -11.70 -19.11
C ALA A 154 10.51 -12.24 -19.11
N THR A 155 10.91 -12.99 -18.08
CA THR A 155 12.25 -13.61 -17.96
C THR A 155 12.26 -15.11 -18.25
N ASN A 156 11.13 -15.73 -18.57
CA ASN A 156 11.03 -17.17 -18.81
C ASN A 156 11.44 -17.55 -20.25
N LYS A 157 12.73 -17.67 -20.51
CA LYS A 157 13.29 -18.04 -21.81
C LYS A 157 13.05 -19.50 -22.23
N LYS A 158 12.58 -20.36 -21.33
CA LYS A 158 12.36 -21.80 -21.62
C LYS A 158 11.15 -22.04 -22.54
N THR A 159 10.22 -21.10 -22.56
CA THR A 159 9.05 -21.13 -23.45
C THR A 159 9.27 -20.11 -24.56
N THR A 160 9.63 -20.58 -25.74
CA THR A 160 9.72 -19.76 -26.98
C THR A 160 8.33 -19.37 -27.50
N ASN A 161 7.27 -19.76 -26.79
CA ASN A 161 5.89 -19.59 -27.17
C ASN A 161 5.37 -18.17 -26.83
N PHE A 162 4.33 -17.76 -27.52
CA PHE A 162 3.59 -16.51 -27.27
C PHE A 162 3.00 -16.38 -25.84
N TRP A 163 2.88 -17.49 -25.10
CA TRP A 163 2.31 -17.52 -23.74
C TRP A 163 3.07 -16.67 -22.73
N SER A 164 4.41 -16.66 -22.76
CA SER A 164 5.18 -15.87 -21.79
C SER A 164 4.95 -14.37 -21.95
N PRO A 165 5.04 -13.76 -23.15
CA PRO A 165 4.66 -12.36 -23.35
C PRO A 165 3.19 -12.07 -23.01
N LEU A 166 2.26 -12.95 -23.41
CA LEU A 166 0.84 -12.78 -23.11
C LEU A 166 0.57 -12.76 -21.60
N LEU A 167 1.08 -13.75 -20.86
CA LEU A 167 0.92 -13.83 -19.40
C LEU A 167 1.64 -12.69 -18.68
N ALA A 168 2.76 -12.18 -19.21
CA ALA A 168 3.40 -10.98 -18.69
C ALA A 168 2.50 -9.76 -18.85
N GLY A 169 1.81 -9.62 -19.98
CA GLY A 169 0.82 -8.57 -20.21
C GLY A 169 -0.39 -8.66 -19.28
N VAL A 170 -0.99 -9.87 -19.15
CA VAL A 170 -2.08 -10.12 -18.22
C VAL A 170 -1.69 -9.74 -16.80
N SER A 171 -0.53 -10.21 -16.34
CA SER A 171 -0.06 -9.93 -14.97
C SER A 171 0.19 -8.43 -14.74
N LEU A 172 0.79 -7.72 -15.71
CA LEU A 172 0.99 -6.26 -15.60
C LEU A 172 -0.34 -5.51 -15.54
N SER A 173 -1.31 -5.92 -16.34
CA SER A 173 -2.65 -5.34 -16.34
C SER A 173 -3.36 -5.60 -15.00
N LEU A 174 -3.27 -6.81 -14.45
CA LEU A 174 -3.80 -7.11 -13.11
C LEU A 174 -3.10 -6.29 -12.01
N SER A 175 -1.78 -6.04 -12.13
CA SER A 175 -1.07 -5.10 -11.26
C SER A 175 -1.67 -3.70 -11.33
N SER A 176 -1.94 -3.21 -12.55
CA SER A 176 -2.55 -1.88 -12.78
C SER A 176 -4.01 -1.80 -12.30
N LEU A 177 -4.75 -2.91 -12.42
CA LEU A 177 -6.13 -3.05 -11.94
C LEU A 177 -6.21 -3.39 -10.44
N SER A 178 -5.09 -3.73 -9.80
CA SER A 178 -4.99 -3.72 -8.34
C SER A 178 -4.80 -2.30 -7.81
N HIS A 179 -3.88 -1.54 -8.43
CA HIS A 179 -3.65 -0.12 -8.18
C HIS A 179 -3.07 0.55 -9.43
N PRO A 180 -3.54 1.76 -9.82
CA PRO A 180 -3.06 2.45 -11.03
C PRO A 180 -1.53 2.64 -11.13
N ILE A 181 -0.83 2.70 -9.99
CA ILE A 181 0.64 2.76 -9.94
C ILE A 181 1.31 1.58 -10.66
N GLY A 182 0.64 0.42 -10.73
CA GLY A 182 1.13 -0.76 -11.43
C GLY A 182 1.45 -0.51 -12.90
N ALA A 183 0.75 0.44 -13.55
CA ALA A 183 1.00 0.78 -14.95
C ALA A 183 2.41 1.35 -15.17
N SER A 184 2.97 2.10 -14.21
CA SER A 184 4.31 2.69 -14.32
C SER A 184 5.43 1.65 -14.40
N PHE A 185 5.19 0.44 -13.90
CA PHE A 185 6.14 -0.68 -13.95
C PHE A 185 6.20 -1.35 -15.34
N GLY A 186 5.33 -0.94 -16.25
CA GLY A 186 5.31 -1.42 -17.63
C GLY A 186 6.64 -1.23 -18.36
N LEU A 187 7.40 -0.16 -18.06
CA LEU A 187 8.70 0.10 -18.69
C LEU A 187 9.70 -1.04 -18.46
N VAL A 188 9.78 -1.57 -17.23
CA VAL A 188 10.66 -2.69 -16.91
C VAL A 188 10.24 -3.96 -17.65
N THR A 189 8.94 -4.25 -17.62
CA THR A 189 8.38 -5.44 -18.30
C THR A 189 8.59 -5.37 -19.81
N LEU A 190 8.28 -4.22 -20.43
CA LEU A 190 8.50 -3.99 -21.88
C LEU A 190 9.96 -4.18 -22.27
N PHE A 191 10.89 -3.62 -21.49
CA PHE A 191 12.32 -3.81 -21.73
C PHE A 191 12.70 -5.30 -21.70
N LEU A 192 12.20 -6.07 -20.71
CA LEU A 192 12.50 -7.49 -20.58
C LEU A 192 11.87 -8.33 -21.72
N ILE A 193 10.64 -8.00 -22.13
CA ILE A 193 9.97 -8.64 -23.29
C ILE A 193 10.77 -8.38 -24.56
N TRP A 194 11.10 -7.10 -24.82
CA TRP A 194 11.92 -6.76 -25.98
C TRP A 194 13.25 -7.52 -26.00
N ARG A 195 13.94 -7.54 -24.87
CA ARG A 195 15.27 -8.12 -24.75
C ARG A 195 15.28 -9.66 -24.86
N ASN A 196 14.27 -10.33 -24.33
CA ASN A 196 14.24 -11.78 -24.21
C ASN A 196 13.48 -12.47 -25.36
N PHE A 197 12.48 -11.81 -25.95
CA PHE A 197 11.61 -12.39 -26.98
C PHE A 197 11.60 -11.59 -28.30
N GLY A 198 12.17 -10.38 -28.30
CA GLY A 198 12.20 -9.49 -29.46
C GLY A 198 10.89 -8.74 -29.70
N ILE A 199 10.91 -7.81 -30.66
CA ILE A 199 9.79 -6.91 -30.94
C ILE A 199 8.54 -7.66 -31.46
N LYS A 200 8.71 -8.79 -32.09
CA LYS A 200 7.60 -9.65 -32.63
C LYS A 200 6.70 -10.21 -31.52
N SER A 201 7.14 -10.18 -30.25
CA SER A 201 6.35 -10.63 -29.11
C SER A 201 5.45 -9.54 -28.52
N PHE A 202 5.63 -8.28 -28.89
CA PHE A 202 4.84 -7.15 -28.38
C PHE A 202 3.33 -7.28 -28.63
N PRO A 203 2.85 -7.73 -29.80
CA PRO A 203 1.41 -7.94 -29.99
C PRO A 203 0.79 -8.87 -28.95
N TRP A 204 1.48 -9.96 -28.57
CA TRP A 204 1.01 -10.89 -27.54
C TRP A 204 1.00 -10.26 -26.15
N PHE A 205 2.04 -9.49 -25.81
CA PHE A 205 2.10 -8.76 -24.56
C PHE A 205 0.97 -7.72 -24.46
N ILE A 206 0.74 -6.97 -25.54
CA ILE A 206 -0.35 -5.97 -25.61
C ILE A 206 -1.70 -6.67 -25.52
N LEU A 207 -1.93 -7.76 -26.25
CA LEU A 207 -3.16 -8.54 -26.19
C LEU A 207 -3.44 -9.02 -24.75
N GLY A 208 -2.41 -9.57 -24.07
CA GLY A 208 -2.53 -9.97 -22.67
C GLY A 208 -2.89 -8.81 -21.76
N GLY A 209 -2.30 -7.64 -21.98
CA GLY A 209 -2.59 -6.44 -21.20
C GLY A 209 -4.01 -5.88 -21.43
N ILE A 210 -4.50 -5.94 -22.65
CA ILE A 210 -5.84 -5.42 -23.01
C ILE A 210 -6.96 -6.27 -22.40
N LEU A 211 -6.83 -7.59 -22.33
CA LEU A 211 -7.90 -8.49 -21.90
C LEU A 211 -8.50 -8.13 -20.52
N PRO A 212 -7.73 -7.98 -19.42
CA PRO A 212 -8.31 -7.59 -18.13
C PRO A 212 -8.87 -6.17 -18.14
N ILE A 213 -8.28 -5.25 -18.93
CA ILE A 213 -8.77 -3.87 -19.07
C ILE A 213 -10.15 -3.87 -19.73
N LEU A 214 -10.36 -4.67 -20.78
CA LEU A 214 -11.67 -4.79 -21.42
C LEU A 214 -12.74 -5.33 -20.46
N CYS A 215 -12.39 -6.29 -19.59
CA CYS A 215 -13.31 -6.76 -18.55
C CYS A 215 -13.70 -5.64 -17.58
N TRP A 216 -12.73 -4.80 -17.19
CA TRP A 216 -13.00 -3.65 -16.34
C TRP A 216 -13.84 -2.57 -17.05
N LEU A 217 -13.53 -2.26 -18.30
CA LEU A 217 -14.33 -1.32 -19.11
C LEU A 217 -15.77 -1.82 -19.30
N TYR A 218 -15.97 -3.11 -19.52
CA TYR A 218 -17.30 -3.72 -19.57
C TYR A 218 -18.06 -3.55 -18.24
N TYR A 219 -17.36 -3.69 -17.11
CA TYR A 219 -17.93 -3.46 -15.79
C TYR A 219 -18.32 -2.00 -15.56
N ILE A 220 -17.55 -1.04 -16.06
CA ILE A 220 -17.80 0.41 -15.92
C ILE A 220 -18.92 0.89 -16.83
N HIS A 221 -18.94 0.44 -18.09
CA HIS A 221 -19.75 0.98 -19.17
C HIS A 221 -21.22 1.27 -18.81
N PRO A 222 -21.96 0.38 -18.08
CA PRO A 222 -23.35 0.65 -17.73
C PRO A 222 -23.55 1.81 -16.73
N ASN A 223 -22.48 2.29 -16.09
CA ASN A 223 -22.54 3.33 -15.06
C ASN A 223 -21.42 4.37 -15.29
N TRP A 224 -21.27 4.80 -16.54
CA TRP A 224 -20.20 5.69 -16.93
C TRP A 224 -20.25 7.02 -16.17
N ASP A 225 -21.43 7.60 -15.96
CA ASP A 225 -21.60 8.85 -15.21
C ASP A 225 -21.08 8.74 -13.77
N TRP A 226 -21.35 7.62 -13.10
CA TRP A 226 -20.81 7.38 -11.75
C TRP A 226 -19.30 7.17 -11.78
N PHE A 227 -18.77 6.52 -12.83
CA PHE A 227 -17.34 6.37 -12.99
C PHE A 227 -16.65 7.72 -13.17
N GLU A 228 -17.20 8.62 -13.99
CA GLU A 228 -16.68 9.98 -14.15
C GLU A 228 -16.66 10.74 -12.83
N ILE A 229 -17.71 10.64 -12.03
CA ILE A 229 -17.75 11.29 -10.72
C ILE A 229 -16.74 10.64 -9.76
N GLN A 230 -16.82 9.32 -9.57
CA GLN A 230 -16.04 8.63 -8.55
C GLN A 230 -14.54 8.57 -8.90
N PHE A 231 -14.18 8.16 -10.09
CA PHE A 231 -12.79 8.05 -10.54
C PHE A 231 -12.22 9.41 -10.95
N GLY A 232 -13.03 10.25 -11.57
CA GLY A 232 -12.69 11.63 -11.93
C GLY A 232 -12.32 12.47 -10.72
N ALA A 233 -13.04 12.31 -9.60
CA ALA A 233 -12.69 12.96 -8.33
C ALA A 233 -11.28 12.59 -7.87
N GLN A 234 -10.88 11.31 -7.99
CA GLN A 234 -9.52 10.86 -7.66
C GLN A 234 -8.46 11.45 -8.62
N LEU A 235 -8.77 11.53 -9.91
CA LEU A 235 -7.87 12.13 -10.89
C LEU A 235 -7.69 13.63 -10.64
N THR A 236 -8.76 14.36 -10.35
CA THR A 236 -8.73 15.79 -10.03
C THR A 236 -7.90 16.07 -8.78
N ARG A 237 -8.11 15.29 -7.72
CA ARG A 237 -7.28 15.33 -6.51
C ARG A 237 -5.79 15.14 -6.84
N LYS A 238 -5.45 14.11 -7.61
CA LYS A 238 -4.05 13.86 -8.01
C LYS A 238 -3.48 14.97 -8.86
N ARG A 239 -4.25 15.53 -9.78
CA ARG A 239 -3.85 16.66 -10.62
C ARG A 239 -3.57 17.92 -9.79
N ASN A 240 -4.44 18.27 -8.86
CA ASN A 240 -4.27 19.42 -7.97
C ASN A 240 -3.00 19.27 -7.13
N LEU A 241 -2.78 18.11 -6.53
CA LEU A 241 -1.57 17.83 -5.75
C LEU A 241 -0.29 17.90 -6.60
N LEU A 242 -0.32 17.45 -7.85
CA LEU A 242 0.83 17.58 -8.76
C LEU A 242 1.15 19.04 -9.08
N GLN A 243 0.14 19.89 -9.20
CA GLN A 243 0.31 21.32 -9.53
C GLN A 243 0.78 22.13 -8.31
N THR A 244 0.37 21.78 -7.11
CA THR A 244 0.66 22.54 -5.88
C THR A 244 1.93 22.09 -5.18
N PHE A 245 2.35 20.83 -5.33
CA PHE A 245 3.51 20.29 -4.63
C PHE A 245 4.84 20.72 -5.26
N THR A 246 5.64 21.40 -4.47
CA THR A 246 7.04 21.69 -4.78
C THR A 246 7.92 20.44 -4.71
N LEU A 247 9.14 20.50 -5.24
CA LEU A 247 10.12 19.42 -5.06
C LEU A 247 10.39 19.14 -3.57
N MET A 248 10.39 20.18 -2.73
CA MET A 248 10.60 20.04 -1.29
C MET A 248 9.45 19.27 -0.63
N ASP A 249 8.19 19.52 -1.04
CA ASP A 249 7.04 18.79 -0.51
C ASP A 249 7.09 17.30 -0.90
N LYS A 250 7.52 17.00 -2.14
CA LYS A 250 7.75 15.61 -2.58
C LYS A 250 8.84 14.91 -1.78
N LEU A 251 9.94 15.61 -1.45
CA LEU A 251 10.98 15.09 -0.57
C LEU A 251 10.47 14.86 0.86
N LYS A 252 9.59 15.72 1.37
CA LYS A 252 8.93 15.51 2.68
C LYS A 252 8.05 14.27 2.66
N VAL A 253 7.21 14.09 1.61
CA VAL A 253 6.37 12.89 1.43
C VAL A 253 7.22 11.63 1.37
N PHE A 254 8.31 11.65 0.61
CA PHE A 254 9.28 10.55 0.56
C PHE A 254 9.87 10.26 1.95
N SER A 255 10.31 11.29 2.66
CA SER A 255 10.84 11.16 4.02
C SER A 255 9.81 10.64 5.01
N PHE A 256 8.55 11.06 4.89
CA PHE A 256 7.43 10.55 5.68
C PHE A 256 7.21 9.06 5.46
N GLY A 257 7.23 8.60 4.21
CA GLY A 257 7.15 7.18 3.89
C GLY A 257 8.20 6.35 4.59
N PHE A 258 9.40 6.90 4.79
CA PHE A 258 10.48 6.28 5.58
C PHE A 258 10.45 6.63 7.08
N GLY A 259 9.34 7.18 7.59
CA GLY A 259 9.16 7.52 9.00
C GLY A 259 10.07 8.65 9.49
N PHE A 260 10.49 9.57 8.60
CA PHE A 260 11.45 10.66 8.87
C PHE A 260 12.78 10.19 9.46
N SER A 261 13.14 8.94 9.36
CA SER A 261 14.39 8.40 9.88
C SER A 261 15.59 8.93 9.07
N LYS A 262 16.33 9.89 9.65
CA LYS A 262 17.55 10.44 9.04
C LYS A 262 18.59 9.34 8.77
N VAL A 263 18.72 8.38 9.68
CA VAL A 263 19.63 7.24 9.53
C VAL A 263 19.26 6.41 8.32
N ARG A 264 17.97 6.12 8.14
CA ARG A 264 17.48 5.32 7.02
C ARG A 264 17.67 6.05 5.68
N LEU A 265 17.36 7.34 5.61
CA LEU A 265 17.59 8.15 4.42
C LEU A 265 19.07 8.21 4.05
N LEU A 266 19.95 8.33 5.05
CA LEU A 266 21.40 8.27 4.84
C LEU A 266 21.85 6.91 4.28
N VAL A 267 21.33 5.80 4.82
CA VAL A 267 21.62 4.46 4.33
C VAL A 267 21.19 4.28 2.87
N ILE A 268 19.99 4.72 2.50
CA ILE A 268 19.52 4.69 1.12
C ILE A 268 20.39 5.55 0.21
N ALA A 269 20.79 6.73 0.67
CA ALA A 269 21.69 7.60 -0.09
C ALA A 269 23.06 6.95 -0.33
N ILE A 270 23.62 6.29 0.68
CA ILE A 270 24.90 5.54 0.55
C ILE A 270 24.74 4.37 -0.42
N GLU A 271 23.61 3.63 -0.33
CA GLU A 271 23.32 2.53 -1.24
C GLU A 271 23.24 3.01 -2.69
N ILE A 272 22.46 4.03 -2.97
CA ILE A 272 22.31 4.60 -4.32
C ILE A 272 23.63 5.14 -4.83
N ALA A 273 24.39 5.86 -4.01
CA ALA A 273 25.73 6.36 -4.38
C ALA A 273 26.68 5.21 -4.74
N SER A 274 26.66 4.12 -3.96
CA SER A 274 27.48 2.93 -4.23
C SER A 274 27.05 2.24 -5.54
N LEU A 275 25.77 2.16 -5.81
CA LEU A 275 25.20 1.59 -7.04
C LEU A 275 25.57 2.44 -8.26
N ILE A 276 25.50 3.77 -8.17
CA ILE A 276 25.95 4.68 -9.22
C ILE A 276 27.46 4.47 -9.49
N PHE A 277 28.26 4.45 -8.44
CA PHE A 277 29.71 4.29 -8.56
C PHE A 277 30.10 2.99 -9.27
N VAL A 278 29.51 1.84 -8.85
CA VAL A 278 29.75 0.53 -9.48
C VAL A 278 29.26 0.50 -10.91
N THR A 279 28.11 1.11 -11.19
CA THR A 279 27.58 1.22 -12.56
C THR A 279 28.53 1.97 -13.47
N LEU A 280 29.05 3.12 -13.03
CA LEU A 280 30.01 3.92 -13.79
C LEU A 280 31.34 3.18 -14.01
N GLN A 281 31.84 2.48 -13.00
CA GLN A 281 33.03 1.62 -13.16
C GLN A 281 32.80 0.50 -14.18
N SER A 282 31.63 -0.15 -14.11
CA SER A 282 31.28 -1.23 -15.06
C SER A 282 31.17 -0.70 -16.47
N PHE A 283 30.60 0.48 -16.68
CA PHE A 283 30.51 1.12 -17.97
C PHE A 283 31.88 1.49 -18.55
N LYS A 284 32.78 2.08 -17.73
CA LYS A 284 34.15 2.40 -18.15
C LYS A 284 34.94 1.16 -18.60
N LYS A 285 34.77 0.06 -17.87
CA LYS A 285 35.50 -1.18 -18.14
C LYS A 285 35.02 -1.92 -19.38
N PHE A 286 33.70 -2.00 -19.60
CA PHE A 286 33.10 -2.86 -20.63
C PHE A 286 32.53 -2.08 -21.81
N LYS A 287 32.52 -0.74 -21.78
CA LYS A 287 31.84 0.17 -22.75
C LYS A 287 30.35 -0.13 -22.96
N THR A 288 29.80 -1.16 -22.28
CA THR A 288 28.40 -1.55 -22.30
C THR A 288 27.95 -1.94 -20.88
N LEU A 289 26.72 -1.60 -20.54
CA LEU A 289 26.13 -2.02 -19.29
C LEU A 289 25.60 -3.45 -19.38
N ASN A 290 25.87 -4.26 -18.36
CA ASN A 290 25.25 -5.56 -18.21
C ASN A 290 23.72 -5.41 -18.06
N GLN A 291 22.95 -6.32 -18.64
CA GLN A 291 21.48 -6.35 -18.60
C GLN A 291 20.92 -6.15 -17.17
N LYS A 292 21.54 -6.73 -16.14
CA LYS A 292 21.09 -6.61 -14.74
C LYS A 292 21.07 -5.14 -14.26
N TRP A 293 22.10 -4.36 -14.64
CA TRP A 293 22.18 -2.95 -14.30
C TRP A 293 21.14 -2.10 -15.04
N ILE A 294 20.88 -2.44 -16.31
CA ILE A 294 19.85 -1.74 -17.09
C ILE A 294 18.47 -2.02 -16.47
N VAL A 295 18.15 -3.27 -16.13
CA VAL A 295 16.89 -3.62 -15.44
C VAL A 295 16.76 -2.88 -14.12
N PHE A 296 17.83 -2.84 -13.33
CA PHE A 296 17.84 -2.13 -12.05
C PHE A 296 17.49 -0.65 -12.23
N TRP A 297 18.18 0.05 -13.14
CA TRP A 297 17.97 1.48 -13.34
C TRP A 297 16.61 1.82 -13.96
N ILE A 298 16.12 1.01 -14.90
CA ILE A 298 14.76 1.18 -15.42
C ILE A 298 13.73 0.98 -14.29
N TRP A 299 13.96 0.02 -13.39
CA TRP A 299 13.06 -0.23 -12.27
C TRP A 299 13.06 0.93 -11.28
N ILE A 300 14.23 1.41 -10.86
CA ILE A 300 14.34 2.62 -10.02
C ILE A 300 13.63 3.80 -10.69
N LEU A 301 13.89 4.06 -11.97
CA LEU A 301 13.24 5.15 -12.71
C LEU A 301 11.71 5.01 -12.72
N SER A 302 11.19 3.81 -12.98
CA SER A 302 9.75 3.53 -12.99
C SER A 302 9.10 3.85 -11.62
N VAL A 303 9.76 3.46 -10.53
CA VAL A 303 9.28 3.75 -9.17
C VAL A 303 9.40 5.23 -8.85
N LEU A 304 10.50 5.89 -9.20
CA LEU A 304 10.67 7.32 -8.97
C LEU A 304 9.64 8.16 -9.75
N LEU A 305 9.31 7.78 -10.98
CA LEU A 305 8.22 8.42 -11.75
C LEU A 305 6.89 8.26 -11.02
N SER A 306 6.61 7.08 -10.47
CA SER A 306 5.40 6.83 -9.70
C SER A 306 5.33 7.67 -8.42
N LEU A 307 6.43 7.76 -7.69
CA LEU A 307 6.54 8.58 -6.48
C LEU A 307 6.43 10.07 -6.81
N TYR A 308 7.01 10.50 -7.92
CA TYR A 308 6.90 11.89 -8.38
C TYR A 308 5.45 12.29 -8.66
N THR A 309 4.64 11.38 -9.21
CA THR A 309 3.22 11.60 -9.49
C THR A 309 2.31 11.33 -8.29
N SER A 310 2.86 10.96 -7.14
CA SER A 310 2.10 10.67 -5.92
C SER A 310 2.30 11.74 -4.86
N SER A 311 1.27 11.92 -4.02
CA SER A 311 1.29 12.73 -2.80
C SER A 311 1.40 11.88 -1.53
N GLU A 312 1.47 10.56 -1.68
CA GLU A 312 1.28 9.64 -0.57
C GLU A 312 2.57 8.90 -0.22
N GLY A 313 2.97 8.95 1.04
CA GLY A 313 4.24 8.37 1.50
C GLY A 313 4.30 6.84 1.47
N TRP A 314 3.17 6.15 1.50
CA TRP A 314 3.14 4.68 1.49
C TRP A 314 3.56 4.05 0.16
N TYR A 315 3.56 4.77 -0.95
CA TYR A 315 4.07 4.25 -2.22
C TYR A 315 5.59 4.01 -2.24
N VAL A 316 6.32 4.46 -1.22
CA VAL A 316 7.72 4.05 -1.01
C VAL A 316 7.87 2.52 -0.83
N PHE A 317 6.78 1.81 -0.52
CA PHE A 317 6.73 0.35 -0.55
C PHE A 317 7.35 -0.24 -1.84
N HIS A 318 7.06 0.35 -2.98
CA HIS A 318 7.51 -0.17 -4.27
C HIS A 318 9.01 0.02 -4.54
N ILE A 319 9.68 0.99 -3.88
CA ILE A 319 11.13 1.19 -4.05
C ILE A 319 11.95 0.13 -3.31
N LEU A 320 11.36 -0.56 -2.35
CA LEU A 320 12.05 -1.58 -1.56
C LEU A 320 12.55 -2.75 -2.44
N PHE A 321 11.80 -3.10 -3.48
CA PHE A 321 12.17 -4.19 -4.40
C PHE A 321 13.44 -3.87 -5.23
N PRO A 322 13.53 -2.74 -5.96
CA PRO A 322 14.76 -2.42 -6.65
C PRO A 322 15.91 -2.12 -5.70
N LEU A 323 15.69 -1.56 -4.49
CA LEU A 323 16.76 -1.43 -3.50
C LEU A 323 17.29 -2.81 -3.07
N ALA A 324 16.44 -3.76 -2.72
CA ALA A 324 16.86 -5.12 -2.40
C ALA A 324 17.58 -5.80 -3.59
N PHE A 325 17.17 -5.53 -4.85
CA PHE A 325 17.90 -5.97 -6.03
C PHE A 325 19.27 -5.31 -6.12
N GLY A 326 19.37 -4.01 -5.86
CA GLY A 326 20.62 -3.25 -5.79
C GLY A 326 21.59 -3.83 -4.76
N MET A 327 21.11 -4.17 -3.57
CA MET A 327 21.94 -4.85 -2.55
C MET A 327 22.51 -6.18 -3.06
N ALA A 328 21.71 -6.99 -3.76
CA ALA A 328 22.21 -8.23 -4.37
C ALA A 328 23.29 -7.96 -5.42
N LEU A 329 23.13 -6.90 -6.23
CA LEU A 329 24.12 -6.48 -7.21
C LEU A 329 25.41 -6.00 -6.56
N LEU A 330 25.33 -5.23 -5.48
CA LEU A 330 26.51 -4.77 -4.71
C LEU A 330 27.28 -5.95 -4.11
N TYR A 331 26.59 -6.95 -3.58
CA TYR A 331 27.23 -8.15 -3.06
C TYR A 331 28.00 -8.93 -4.13
N GLU A 332 27.48 -9.01 -5.36
CA GLU A 332 28.13 -9.68 -6.50
C GLU A 332 29.43 -8.97 -6.96
N THR A 333 29.68 -7.74 -6.50
CA THR A 333 30.90 -7.02 -6.87
C THR A 333 32.13 -7.58 -6.15
N LYS A 334 33.28 -7.50 -6.79
CA LYS A 334 34.55 -7.88 -6.16
C LYS A 334 35.22 -6.72 -5.42
N ASN A 335 34.64 -5.55 -5.43
CA ASN A 335 35.21 -4.34 -4.85
C ASN A 335 35.05 -4.30 -3.32
N TYR A 336 36.13 -4.09 -2.59
CA TYR A 336 36.15 -4.02 -1.11
C TYR A 336 35.22 -2.91 -0.56
N HIS A 337 35.27 -1.71 -1.16
CA HIS A 337 34.44 -0.58 -0.71
C HIS A 337 32.92 -0.85 -0.84
N THR A 338 32.52 -1.56 -1.91
CA THR A 338 31.12 -1.98 -2.09
C THR A 338 30.69 -3.03 -1.09
N LYS A 339 31.58 -3.92 -0.66
CA LYS A 339 31.31 -4.87 0.43
C LYS A 339 31.14 -4.15 1.77
N LEU A 340 31.97 -3.14 2.03
CA LEU A 340 31.86 -2.33 3.24
C LEU A 340 30.53 -1.56 3.30
N ALA A 341 30.12 -0.95 2.17
CA ALA A 341 28.82 -0.31 2.05
C ALA A 341 27.66 -1.30 2.29
N PHE A 342 27.77 -2.50 1.70
CA PHE A 342 26.81 -3.58 1.91
C PHE A 342 26.68 -3.97 3.40
N PHE A 343 27.79 -4.14 4.12
CA PHE A 343 27.75 -4.42 5.56
C PHE A 343 27.16 -3.26 6.35
N GLY A 344 27.46 -2.02 5.99
CA GLY A 344 26.85 -0.83 6.60
C GLY A 344 25.32 -0.81 6.43
N ILE A 345 24.85 -1.17 5.24
CA ILE A 345 23.41 -1.28 4.93
C ILE A 345 22.77 -2.40 5.78
N LEU A 346 23.38 -3.57 5.84
CA LEU A 346 22.87 -4.68 6.67
C LEU A 346 22.82 -4.33 8.16
N LEU A 347 23.88 -3.67 8.67
CA LEU A 347 23.90 -3.24 10.07
C LEU A 347 22.78 -2.23 10.37
N SER A 348 22.55 -1.29 9.46
CA SER A 348 21.49 -0.29 9.59
C SER A 348 20.11 -0.92 9.50
N LEU A 349 19.89 -1.87 8.59
CA LEU A 349 18.64 -2.63 8.50
C LEU A 349 18.40 -3.44 9.79
N SER A 350 19.43 -4.11 10.31
CA SER A 350 19.33 -4.85 11.57
C SER A 350 19.02 -3.93 12.75
N SER A 351 19.63 -2.74 12.79
CA SER A 351 19.35 -1.73 13.81
C SER A 351 17.93 -1.18 13.72
N LEU A 352 17.43 -0.93 12.51
CA LEU A 352 16.07 -0.48 12.28
C LEU A 352 15.04 -1.56 12.66
N LEU A 353 15.31 -2.82 12.32
CA LEU A 353 14.49 -3.96 12.73
C LEU A 353 14.42 -4.07 14.25
N TYR A 354 15.57 -3.99 14.92
CA TYR A 354 15.65 -4.02 16.37
C TYR A 354 14.89 -2.87 17.03
N THR A 355 15.06 -1.64 16.55
CA THR A 355 14.37 -0.46 17.07
C THR A 355 12.86 -0.55 16.89
N ASN A 356 12.40 -1.02 15.72
CA ASN A 356 10.98 -1.21 15.49
C ASN A 356 10.40 -2.36 16.33
N GLN A 357 11.14 -3.46 16.51
CA GLN A 357 10.70 -4.58 17.37
C GLN A 357 10.49 -4.13 18.81
N ILE A 358 11.36 -3.29 19.37
CA ILE A 358 11.16 -2.73 20.72
C ILE A 358 9.86 -1.94 20.80
N HIS A 359 9.52 -1.15 19.79
CA HIS A 359 8.24 -0.44 19.76
C HIS A 359 7.03 -1.39 19.62
N TRP A 360 7.19 -2.52 18.92
CA TRP A 360 6.12 -3.51 18.76
C TRP A 360 5.90 -4.35 20.01
N PHE A 361 6.96 -4.68 20.75
CA PHE A 361 6.90 -5.44 22.01
C PHE A 361 6.54 -4.60 23.24
N GLN A 362 6.18 -3.34 23.10
CA GLN A 362 5.58 -2.62 24.21
C GLN A 362 4.23 -3.25 24.54
N THR A 363 4.26 -4.08 25.55
CA THR A 363 3.29 -5.12 25.93
C THR A 363 1.87 -4.62 26.21
N ASP A 364 1.67 -3.32 26.37
CA ASP A 364 0.36 -2.76 26.76
C ASP A 364 -0.42 -2.10 25.61
N SER A 365 0.15 -2.04 24.39
CA SER A 365 -0.49 -1.35 23.25
C SER A 365 -1.90 -1.87 22.94
N LYS A 366 -2.12 -3.17 23.06
CA LYS A 366 -3.44 -3.78 22.84
C LYS A 366 -4.46 -3.34 23.90
N LYS A 367 -4.07 -3.41 25.17
CA LYS A 367 -4.94 -2.98 26.29
C LYS A 367 -5.25 -1.49 26.22
N ILE A 368 -4.27 -0.67 25.83
CA ILE A 368 -4.42 0.77 25.66
C ILE A 368 -5.45 1.06 24.57
N LEU A 369 -5.34 0.40 23.40
CA LEU A 369 -6.32 0.54 22.33
C LEU A 369 -7.71 0.05 22.71
N GLU A 370 -7.81 -1.09 23.38
CA GLU A 370 -9.09 -1.61 23.88
C GLU A 370 -9.76 -0.65 24.85
N SER A 371 -9.00 -0.06 25.79
CA SER A 371 -9.50 0.94 26.72
C SER A 371 -9.96 2.22 25.99
N HIS A 372 -9.18 2.68 25.00
CA HIS A 372 -9.53 3.82 24.17
C HIS A 372 -10.84 3.60 23.40
N PHE A 373 -11.01 2.45 22.77
CA PHE A 373 -12.23 2.13 22.02
C PHE A 373 -13.43 1.89 22.93
N GLN A 374 -13.24 1.37 24.15
CA GLN A 374 -14.30 1.29 25.15
C GLN A 374 -14.79 2.68 25.59
N HIS A 375 -13.86 3.63 25.80
CA HIS A 375 -14.21 5.02 26.10
C HIS A 375 -15.03 5.65 24.98
N LEU A 376 -14.57 5.48 23.73
CA LEU A 376 -15.29 5.98 22.55
C LEU A 376 -16.69 5.35 22.43
N GLU A 377 -16.83 4.05 22.66
CA GLU A 377 -18.12 3.36 22.64
C GLU A 377 -19.09 3.96 23.67
N MET A 378 -18.60 4.29 24.88
CA MET A 378 -19.41 4.96 25.92
C MET A 378 -19.83 6.36 25.49
N SER A 379 -18.94 7.14 24.87
CA SER A 379 -19.26 8.49 24.36
C SER A 379 -20.31 8.43 23.25
N LEU A 380 -20.35 7.35 22.46
CA LEU A 380 -21.31 7.13 21.37
C LEU A 380 -22.55 6.34 21.77
N LYS A 381 -22.80 6.11 23.08
CA LYS A 381 -23.87 5.23 23.59
C LYS A 381 -25.24 5.54 23.00
N ASN A 382 -25.58 6.80 22.84
CA ASN A 382 -26.87 7.25 22.35
C ASN A 382 -26.91 7.51 20.83
N SER A 383 -25.79 7.34 20.16
CA SER A 383 -25.65 7.59 18.71
C SER A 383 -26.18 6.43 17.88
N LYS A 384 -26.73 6.75 16.71
CA LYS A 384 -27.11 5.79 15.65
C LYS A 384 -26.42 6.06 14.33
N PHE A 385 -26.05 7.30 14.06
CA PHE A 385 -25.48 7.77 12.79
C PHE A 385 -24.16 8.49 13.04
N VAL A 386 -23.05 7.81 12.84
CA VAL A 386 -21.70 8.30 13.16
C VAL A 386 -20.92 8.61 11.89
N TYR A 387 -20.18 9.70 11.89
CA TYR A 387 -19.16 10.01 10.89
C TYR A 387 -17.78 9.92 11.51
N LEU A 388 -16.89 9.15 10.91
CA LEU A 388 -15.54 8.90 11.40
C LEU A 388 -14.48 9.60 10.53
N GLN A 389 -13.57 10.28 11.21
CA GLN A 389 -12.28 10.75 10.70
C GLN A 389 -11.26 10.59 11.82
N ALA A 390 -11.08 9.36 12.30
CA ALA A 390 -10.34 9.04 13.50
C ALA A 390 -9.05 8.29 13.21
N LEU A 391 -8.07 8.43 14.10
CA LEU A 391 -6.84 7.65 14.17
C LEU A 391 -6.54 7.31 15.64
N PRO A 392 -6.33 6.05 15.96
CA PRO A 392 -6.62 4.83 15.19
C PRO A 392 -8.11 4.75 14.82
N ASP A 393 -8.41 4.21 13.63
CA ASP A 393 -9.78 4.11 13.17
C ASP A 393 -10.56 3.06 13.99
N PRO A 394 -11.68 3.42 14.63
CA PRO A 394 -12.45 2.53 15.49
C PRO A 394 -13.49 1.68 14.74
N TYR A 395 -13.60 1.79 13.41
CA TYR A 395 -14.66 1.19 12.62
C TYR A 395 -14.88 -0.31 12.92
N PHE A 396 -13.80 -1.09 12.92
CA PHE A 396 -13.91 -2.55 13.11
C PHE A 396 -14.37 -2.92 14.52
N ASP A 397 -13.93 -2.18 15.54
CA ASP A 397 -14.35 -2.39 16.93
C ASP A 397 -15.80 -1.97 17.13
N LEU A 398 -16.17 -0.77 16.66
CA LEU A 398 -17.55 -0.28 16.71
C LEU A 398 -18.52 -1.20 15.95
N ARG A 399 -18.17 -1.60 14.72
CA ARG A 399 -19.01 -2.50 13.92
C ARG A 399 -19.27 -3.83 14.62
N LYS A 400 -18.27 -4.34 15.34
CA LYS A 400 -18.39 -5.60 16.08
C LYS A 400 -19.27 -5.47 17.34
N LYS A 401 -19.09 -4.37 18.10
CA LYS A 401 -19.78 -4.15 19.38
C LYS A 401 -21.15 -3.47 19.22
N ARG A 402 -21.28 -2.62 18.21
CA ARG A 402 -22.44 -1.80 17.93
C ARG A 402 -22.90 -1.99 16.47
N PRO A 403 -23.41 -3.17 16.09
CA PRO A 403 -23.89 -3.44 14.73
C PRO A 403 -25.12 -2.60 14.31
N ASP A 404 -25.72 -1.91 15.27
CA ASP A 404 -26.81 -0.95 15.08
C ASP A 404 -26.33 0.42 14.56
N LEU A 405 -25.04 0.73 14.64
CA LEU A 405 -24.49 1.99 14.18
C LEU A 405 -24.41 2.05 12.64
N ASN A 406 -24.92 3.12 12.08
CA ASN A 406 -24.67 3.51 10.70
C ASN A 406 -23.41 4.37 10.67
N ILE A 407 -22.30 3.78 10.24
CA ILE A 407 -21.00 4.42 10.25
C ILE A 407 -20.64 4.89 8.83
N LEU A 408 -20.31 6.16 8.70
CA LEU A 408 -19.70 6.73 7.50
C LEU A 408 -18.26 7.11 7.77
N GLU A 409 -17.41 6.87 6.77
CA GLU A 409 -16.03 7.31 6.76
C GLU A 409 -15.86 8.65 6.07
N PHE A 410 -14.81 9.38 6.44
CA PHE A 410 -14.46 10.60 5.76
C PHE A 410 -13.99 10.33 4.32
N ILE A 411 -14.23 11.31 3.47
CA ILE A 411 -13.68 11.30 2.12
C ILE A 411 -12.24 11.79 2.20
N PRO A 412 -11.23 10.94 1.85
CA PRO A 412 -9.84 11.35 1.95
C PRO A 412 -9.51 12.45 0.96
N GLY A 413 -9.05 13.57 1.49
CA GLY A 413 -8.54 14.68 0.72
C GLY A 413 -9.63 15.61 0.18
N GLU A 414 -9.18 16.55 -0.64
CA GLU A 414 -9.98 17.61 -1.26
C GLU A 414 -10.84 17.08 -2.42
N LEU A 415 -11.63 16.03 -2.18
CA LEU A 415 -12.69 15.70 -3.10
C LEU A 415 -13.74 16.80 -2.95
N ASP A 416 -13.62 17.81 -3.78
CA ASP A 416 -14.59 18.87 -3.91
C ASP A 416 -15.85 18.27 -4.53
N ILE A 417 -16.69 17.68 -3.69
CA ILE A 417 -18.02 17.18 -4.05
C ILE A 417 -19.03 17.99 -3.23
N PRO A 418 -19.29 19.23 -3.60
CA PRO A 418 -20.43 19.96 -3.07
C PRO A 418 -21.67 19.41 -3.77
N SER A 419 -22.26 18.36 -3.22
CA SER A 419 -23.59 17.94 -3.63
C SER A 419 -24.55 18.20 -2.47
N ASP A 420 -25.76 18.65 -2.76
CA ASP A 420 -26.83 18.76 -1.76
C ASP A 420 -27.02 17.44 -1.01
N ALA A 421 -26.76 16.31 -1.68
CA ALA A 421 -26.76 14.98 -1.10
C ALA A 421 -25.71 14.83 0.00
N TYR A 422 -24.47 15.30 -0.20
CA TYR A 422 -23.41 15.28 0.81
C TYR A 422 -23.82 16.07 2.05
N VAL A 423 -24.28 17.32 1.85
CA VAL A 423 -24.70 18.20 2.97
C VAL A 423 -25.85 17.54 3.75
N LYS A 424 -26.88 17.04 3.05
CA LYS A 424 -28.02 16.36 3.68
C LYS A 424 -27.58 15.11 4.46
N THR A 425 -26.68 14.32 3.89
CA THR A 425 -26.14 13.13 4.55
C THR A 425 -25.38 13.47 5.82
N ILE A 426 -24.54 14.49 5.78
CA ILE A 426 -23.79 14.95 6.95
C ILE A 426 -24.72 15.56 8.01
N GLN A 427 -25.75 16.36 7.61
CA GLN A 427 -26.74 16.93 8.54
C GLN A 427 -27.57 15.86 9.26
N SER A 428 -27.73 14.68 8.69
CA SER A 428 -28.45 13.55 9.31
C SER A 428 -27.61 12.83 10.37
N ARG A 429 -26.33 13.15 10.54
CA ARG A 429 -25.47 12.53 11.58
C ARG A 429 -25.81 13.07 12.95
N ASP A 430 -25.75 12.20 13.94
CA ASP A 430 -25.93 12.54 15.36
C ASP A 430 -24.59 12.55 16.13
N SER A 431 -23.51 12.09 15.48
CA SER A 431 -22.19 12.10 16.06
C SER A 431 -21.07 12.22 15.03
N PHE A 432 -20.01 12.92 15.43
CA PHE A 432 -18.77 13.08 14.66
C PHE A 432 -17.58 12.70 15.53
N VAL A 433 -16.63 11.95 14.98
CA VAL A 433 -15.39 11.57 15.64
C VAL A 433 -14.20 12.01 14.78
N PHE A 434 -13.28 12.77 15.37
CA PHE A 434 -12.13 13.33 14.69
C PHE A 434 -10.84 13.05 15.46
N TYR A 435 -9.70 13.05 14.75
CA TYR A 435 -8.38 13.06 15.36
C TYR A 435 -7.70 14.44 15.33
N ASP A 436 -8.22 15.40 14.54
CA ASP A 436 -7.69 16.76 14.44
C ASP A 436 -8.79 17.74 14.01
N ASP A 437 -9.01 18.79 14.83
CA ASP A 437 -9.98 19.85 14.54
C ASP A 437 -9.64 20.65 13.26
N GLN A 438 -8.36 20.74 12.89
CA GLN A 438 -7.93 21.52 11.73
C GLN A 438 -8.38 20.88 10.42
N LEU A 439 -8.50 19.57 10.41
CA LEU A 439 -8.88 18.78 9.22
C LEU A 439 -10.40 18.65 9.03
N ILE A 440 -11.21 19.18 9.96
CA ILE A 440 -12.67 19.14 9.84
C ILE A 440 -13.12 19.99 8.65
N ASN A 441 -13.90 19.39 7.76
CA ASN A 441 -14.49 20.06 6.60
C ASN A 441 -15.36 21.26 7.03
N HIS A 442 -15.36 22.34 6.23
CA HIS A 442 -16.14 23.55 6.52
C HIS A 442 -17.65 23.29 6.70
N VAL A 443 -18.24 22.39 5.90
CA VAL A 443 -19.66 22.00 6.04
C VAL A 443 -19.95 21.44 7.43
N ILE A 444 -19.08 20.56 7.92
CA ILE A 444 -19.23 19.95 9.25
C ILE A 444 -19.01 21.02 10.35
N LYS A 445 -18.02 21.90 10.18
CA LYS A 445 -17.80 23.02 11.11
C LYS A 445 -19.03 23.91 11.24
N ASP A 446 -19.69 24.20 10.12
CA ASP A 446 -20.92 25.02 10.12
C ASP A 446 -22.08 24.30 10.80
N ILE A 447 -22.23 22.99 10.58
CA ILE A 447 -23.24 22.16 11.26
C ILE A 447 -23.00 22.14 12.77
N ILE A 448 -21.78 21.93 13.21
CA ILE A 448 -21.41 21.91 14.63
C ILE A 448 -21.67 23.28 15.26
N LYS A 449 -21.34 24.37 14.58
CA LYS A 449 -21.54 25.73 15.05
C LYS A 449 -23.01 26.14 15.19
N ASN A 450 -23.84 25.65 14.24
CA ASN A 450 -25.24 26.05 14.13
C ASN A 450 -26.23 25.16 14.92
N SER A 451 -25.74 24.15 15.65
CA SER A 451 -26.55 23.23 16.45
C SER A 451 -25.94 23.01 17.82
N SER A 452 -26.75 22.47 18.74
CA SER A 452 -26.27 22.18 20.10
C SER A 452 -25.57 20.82 20.12
N TRP A 453 -24.26 20.83 20.34
CA TRP A 453 -23.41 19.64 20.43
C TRP A 453 -22.71 19.61 21.80
N ASN A 454 -22.57 18.40 22.33
CA ASN A 454 -21.62 18.12 23.39
C ASN A 454 -20.28 17.81 22.75
N ARG A 455 -19.20 18.42 23.25
CA ARG A 455 -17.83 18.13 22.81
C ARG A 455 -17.08 17.45 23.93
N GLU A 456 -16.51 16.31 23.63
CA GLU A 456 -15.60 15.56 24.48
C GLU A 456 -14.27 15.39 23.75
N GLU A 457 -13.16 15.45 24.49
CA GLU A 457 -11.81 15.38 23.93
C GLU A 457 -10.88 14.66 24.89
N TRP A 458 -10.09 13.73 24.36
CA TRP A 458 -9.04 13.04 25.12
C TRP A 458 -7.90 12.59 24.20
N GLU A 459 -6.76 12.28 24.81
CA GLU A 459 -5.62 11.69 24.17
C GLU A 459 -5.45 10.23 24.64
N ILE A 460 -4.90 9.37 23.77
CA ILE A 460 -4.52 8.03 24.19
C ILE A 460 -3.41 8.18 25.24
N PRO A 461 -3.50 7.52 26.40
CA PRO A 461 -2.60 7.74 27.55
C PRO A 461 -1.24 7.05 27.31
N VAL A 462 -0.45 7.60 26.40
CA VAL A 462 0.89 7.15 26.03
C VAL A 462 1.85 8.35 25.98
N PRO A 463 3.18 8.15 26.09
CA PRO A 463 4.15 9.23 25.91
C PRO A 463 4.04 9.90 24.54
N ASN A 464 4.31 11.22 24.45
CA ASN A 464 4.17 12.01 23.24
C ASN A 464 4.94 11.48 22.02
N ASN A 465 6.03 10.73 22.24
CA ASN A 465 6.83 10.10 21.20
C ASN A 465 6.38 8.66 20.87
N HIS A 466 5.33 8.18 21.51
CA HIS A 466 4.79 6.85 21.25
C HIS A 466 4.01 6.84 19.95
N TRP A 467 4.06 5.73 19.20
CA TRP A 467 3.39 5.57 17.91
C TRP A 467 1.85 5.53 18.00
N LEU A 468 1.29 5.34 19.21
CA LEU A 468 -0.15 5.43 19.51
C LEU A 468 -0.56 6.79 20.08
N HIS A 469 0.29 7.80 20.08
CA HIS A 469 -0.06 9.11 20.57
C HIS A 469 -0.99 9.81 19.57
N TYR A 470 -2.28 9.62 19.76
CA TYR A 470 -3.35 10.24 18.99
C TYR A 470 -4.37 10.90 19.90
N LYS A 471 -4.93 11.98 19.42
CA LYS A 471 -6.03 12.72 20.03
C LYS A 471 -7.35 12.21 19.44
N THR A 472 -8.41 12.21 20.25
CA THR A 472 -9.78 11.92 19.81
C THR A 472 -10.70 13.02 20.26
N ILE A 473 -11.54 13.51 19.36
CA ILE A 473 -12.51 14.58 19.57
C ILE A 473 -13.87 14.04 19.13
N VAL A 474 -14.83 14.04 20.03
CA VAL A 474 -16.18 13.54 19.77
C VAL A 474 -17.18 14.67 19.92
N TYR A 475 -18.04 14.83 18.93
CA TYR A 475 -19.22 15.68 19.01
C TYR A 475 -20.45 14.78 18.98
N THR A 476 -21.34 14.92 19.99
CA THR A 476 -22.62 14.23 20.05
C THR A 476 -23.75 15.25 20.15
N LYS A 477 -24.82 15.04 19.39
CA LYS A 477 -26.00 15.93 19.38
C LYS A 477 -26.69 15.88 20.73
N LYS A 478 -27.08 17.08 21.27
CA LYS A 478 -27.82 17.19 22.52
C LYS A 478 -29.27 16.74 22.36
#